data_dc77af59f4eba0eac0ee599c2d28e403
#
_entry.id   dc77af59f4eba0eac0ee599c2d28e403
#
_cell.length_a   1.000
_cell.length_b   1.000
_cell.length_c   1.000
_cell.angle_alpha   90.00
_cell.angle_beta   90.00
_cell.angle_gamma   90.00
#
_symmetry.space_group_name_H-M   'P 1'
#
loop_
_entity.id
_entity.type
_entity.pdbx_description
1 polymer ?
#
loop_
_entity_poly.entity_id
_entity_poly.type
_entity_poly.pdbx_seq_one_letter_code
_entity_poly.pdbx_strand_id
1 'polypeptide(L)'
;RDRSVSRGLGDVYKRQNVDLTVEHAFKVGRYLGWYYSKEHKAKVVIGKDTRRSSYMFEYALVAGLTASGADVYLLHVTTTPSVSYVVRTDGFDLGIMISASHNPYYDNGIKVINAQGKKLEAEVEEKVEEYIDGKVGEIPFAKRENIGKTVDYAIGRNRYIGYLISIATRSFKDKRVGLDCSNGSASAIAKNVFDALGAKTYVINNEPDGTNINRECGSTHIEYLQKFVKDNNLDVGFAYDGDADRCIAVDENGEVVDGDNILYVCGVYMKHHGQLENDTIVTTVMSNIGLYKALDKEGIKYEKTAVGDKYVCENMMQNGHCLGGEQSGHIIFSKHATTGDGILTSLKIMEAMLENKNTLGNLRKNLKIYPQLLVNVKVKDKNEVMNNAELNQLSDKVSEELGNQGRLLLRQSGTEPLVRVMVEAETDEICKKYVDMVVDKINQISK
;
A
#
# COMPACT_ATOMS: atom_id res chain seq x y z
N ARG A 1 -3.01 18.88 24.55
CA ARG A 1 -3.61 19.41 23.30
C ARG A 1 -3.22 18.43 22.23
N ASP A 2 -4.19 17.65 21.79
CA ASP A 2 -4.04 16.68 20.71
C ASP A 2 -3.50 17.42 19.49
N ARG A 3 -2.28 17.05 19.07
CA ARG A 3 -1.73 17.51 17.82
C ARG A 3 -2.51 16.83 16.71
N SER A 4 -3.34 17.65 16.12
CA SER A 4 -3.89 17.58 14.78
C SER A 4 -3.95 16.20 14.15
N VAL A 5 -5.09 15.70 14.09
CA VAL A 5 -5.55 14.76 13.09
C VAL A 5 -5.07 15.30 11.74
N SER A 6 -4.07 14.65 11.10
CA SER A 6 -3.62 14.98 9.75
C SER A 6 -4.85 15.17 8.85
N ARG A 7 -4.88 16.22 8.03
CA ARG A 7 -6.07 16.61 7.25
C ARG A 7 -6.23 15.87 5.92
N GLY A 8 -5.66 14.67 5.80
CA GLY A 8 -5.80 13.84 4.61
C GLY A 8 -4.69 13.99 3.60
N LEU A 9 -3.56 14.66 3.97
CA LEU A 9 -2.31 14.56 3.25
C LEU A 9 -1.57 13.30 3.69
N GLY A 10 -0.91 12.65 2.76
CA GLY A 10 -0.23 11.38 3.00
C GLY A 10 -1.21 10.19 3.12
N ASP A 11 -1.00 9.32 4.10
CA ASP A 11 -1.79 8.08 4.28
C ASP A 11 -3.02 8.23 5.18
N VAL A 12 -3.41 9.45 5.55
CA VAL A 12 -4.57 9.70 6.39
C VAL A 12 -5.79 9.98 5.54
N TYR A 13 -6.65 8.98 5.41
CA TYR A 13 -7.89 9.06 4.66
C TYR A 13 -8.97 9.75 5.48
N LYS A 14 -9.81 10.55 4.82
CA LYS A 14 -10.81 11.38 5.46
C LYS A 14 -12.16 11.26 4.79
N ARG A 15 -13.23 11.47 5.57
CA ARG A 15 -14.58 11.56 5.02
C ARG A 15 -14.68 12.77 4.10
N GLN A 16 -15.08 12.53 2.86
CA GLN A 16 -15.21 13.55 1.84
C GLN A 16 -16.29 14.58 2.21
N ASN A 17 -16.00 15.85 1.96
CA ASN A 17 -16.82 17.02 2.33
C ASN A 17 -17.17 17.14 3.83
N VAL A 18 -16.47 16.40 4.69
CA VAL A 18 -16.56 16.51 6.15
C VAL A 18 -15.19 16.89 6.72
N ASP A 19 -14.23 15.98 6.60
CA ASP A 19 -12.86 16.18 7.10
C ASP A 19 -11.91 16.67 5.99
N LEU A 20 -12.11 16.19 4.74
CA LEU A 20 -11.43 16.65 3.54
C LEU A 20 -12.44 17.32 2.61
N THR A 21 -12.27 18.62 2.33
CA THR A 21 -13.16 19.42 1.50
C THR A 21 -12.47 19.88 0.22
N VAL A 22 -13.28 20.38 -0.74
CA VAL A 22 -12.74 21.02 -1.96
C VAL A 22 -11.86 22.24 -1.66
N GLU A 23 -12.15 22.98 -0.56
CA GLU A 23 -11.34 24.11 -0.12
C GLU A 23 -9.97 23.65 0.35
N HIS A 24 -9.88 22.53 1.08
CA HIS A 24 -8.62 21.94 1.47
C HIS A 24 -7.83 21.52 0.23
N ALA A 25 -8.44 20.80 -0.71
CA ALA A 25 -7.77 20.37 -1.95
C ALA A 25 -7.29 21.57 -2.79
N PHE A 26 -8.10 22.63 -2.91
CA PHE A 26 -7.70 23.88 -3.55
C PHE A 26 -6.48 24.50 -2.88
N LYS A 27 -6.47 24.60 -1.54
CA LYS A 27 -5.34 25.15 -0.78
C LYS A 27 -4.08 24.29 -0.93
N VAL A 28 -4.21 22.94 -0.93
CA VAL A 28 -3.09 22.03 -1.24
C VAL A 28 -2.49 22.41 -2.61
N GLY A 29 -3.32 22.53 -3.63
CA GLY A 29 -2.89 22.94 -4.97
C GLY A 29 -2.25 24.33 -4.99
N ARG A 30 -2.82 25.30 -4.25
CA ARG A 30 -2.27 26.65 -4.11
C ARG A 30 -0.85 26.63 -3.55
N TYR A 31 -0.66 25.94 -2.44
CA TYR A 31 0.65 25.89 -1.78
C TYR A 31 1.69 25.16 -2.63
N LEU A 32 1.38 23.96 -3.10
CA LEU A 32 2.30 23.16 -3.90
C LEU A 32 2.67 23.85 -5.21
N GLY A 33 1.68 24.42 -5.92
CA GLY A 33 1.91 25.16 -7.16
C GLY A 33 2.85 26.35 -6.96
N TRP A 34 2.63 27.14 -5.90
CA TRP A 34 3.51 28.26 -5.55
C TRP A 34 4.90 27.80 -5.09
N TYR A 35 4.97 26.78 -4.23
CA TYR A 35 6.23 26.31 -3.64
C TYR A 35 7.19 25.78 -4.70
N TYR A 36 6.69 24.98 -5.64
CA TYR A 36 7.51 24.39 -6.70
C TYR A 36 7.71 25.30 -7.91
N SER A 37 6.94 26.38 -8.05
CA SER A 37 7.08 27.32 -9.18
C SER A 37 7.95 28.55 -8.86
N LYS A 38 8.75 28.53 -7.78
CA LYS A 38 9.58 29.68 -7.39
C LYS A 38 10.72 29.96 -8.36
N GLU A 39 11.35 28.94 -8.90
CA GLU A 39 12.53 29.04 -9.75
C GLU A 39 12.22 28.76 -11.23
N HIS A 40 11.24 27.94 -11.51
CA HIS A 40 10.79 27.58 -12.86
C HIS A 40 9.29 27.29 -12.82
N LYS A 41 8.67 27.16 -13.98
CA LYS A 41 7.27 26.76 -14.07
C LYS A 41 7.13 25.27 -13.75
N ALA A 42 6.60 24.96 -12.57
CA ALA A 42 6.47 23.59 -12.11
C ALA A 42 5.53 22.75 -13.01
N LYS A 43 5.86 21.49 -13.18
CA LYS A 43 5.05 20.48 -13.87
C LYS A 43 4.55 19.47 -12.86
N VAL A 44 3.24 19.39 -12.71
CA VAL A 44 2.58 18.48 -11.75
C VAL A 44 1.73 17.48 -12.50
N VAL A 45 1.90 16.19 -12.23
CA VAL A 45 1.05 15.14 -12.79
C VAL A 45 0.04 14.68 -11.74
N ILE A 46 -1.23 14.51 -12.15
CA ILE A 46 -2.32 14.08 -11.26
C ILE A 46 -2.95 12.79 -11.80
N GLY A 47 -3.05 11.78 -10.92
CA GLY A 47 -3.85 10.59 -11.10
C GLY A 47 -4.94 10.49 -10.04
N LYS A 48 -5.95 9.69 -10.30
CA LYS A 48 -7.06 9.45 -9.38
C LYS A 48 -7.59 8.02 -9.49
N ASP A 49 -8.22 7.55 -8.42
CA ASP A 49 -9.00 6.33 -8.45
C ASP A 49 -10.43 6.56 -8.99
N THR A 50 -11.25 5.55 -8.91
CA THR A 50 -12.60 5.54 -9.50
C THR A 50 -13.66 6.19 -8.62
N ARG A 51 -13.34 6.68 -7.41
CA ARG A 51 -14.31 7.33 -6.51
C ARG A 51 -14.95 8.53 -7.17
N ARG A 52 -16.25 8.70 -6.99
CA ARG A 52 -16.98 9.89 -7.49
C ARG A 52 -16.36 11.19 -7.01
N SER A 53 -15.93 11.26 -5.75
CA SER A 53 -15.30 12.44 -5.16
C SER A 53 -13.90 12.74 -5.72
N SER A 54 -13.22 11.75 -6.30
CA SER A 54 -11.89 11.95 -6.87
C SER A 54 -11.90 12.97 -8.02
N TYR A 55 -12.98 13.04 -8.79
CA TYR A 55 -13.16 14.06 -9.83
C TYR A 55 -13.31 15.47 -9.23
N MET A 56 -14.09 15.60 -8.16
CA MET A 56 -14.28 16.87 -7.45
C MET A 56 -12.95 17.39 -6.89
N PHE A 57 -12.17 16.54 -6.24
CA PHE A 57 -10.87 16.90 -5.70
C PHE A 57 -9.83 17.19 -6.79
N GLU A 58 -9.85 16.47 -7.91
CA GLU A 58 -8.99 16.74 -9.05
C GLU A 58 -9.21 18.17 -9.56
N TYR A 59 -10.46 18.58 -9.79
CA TYR A 59 -10.76 19.94 -10.27
C TYR A 59 -10.32 21.00 -9.26
N ALA A 60 -10.49 20.78 -7.98
CA ALA A 60 -10.05 21.72 -6.95
C ALA A 60 -8.52 21.85 -6.90
N LEU A 61 -7.79 20.73 -6.96
CA LEU A 61 -6.33 20.72 -7.04
C LEU A 61 -5.82 21.42 -8.30
N VAL A 62 -6.39 21.10 -9.45
CA VAL A 62 -6.05 21.74 -10.74
C VAL A 62 -6.22 23.25 -10.66
N ALA A 63 -7.35 23.73 -10.15
CA ALA A 63 -7.60 25.15 -9.99
C ALA A 63 -6.55 25.83 -9.08
N GLY A 64 -6.22 25.18 -7.95
CA GLY A 64 -5.21 25.69 -7.02
C GLY A 64 -3.81 25.75 -7.62
N LEU A 65 -3.38 24.68 -8.28
CA LEU A 65 -2.06 24.55 -8.92
C LEU A 65 -1.88 25.57 -10.05
N THR A 66 -2.83 25.64 -10.98
CA THR A 66 -2.75 26.53 -12.14
C THR A 66 -2.85 28.00 -11.73
N ALA A 67 -3.68 28.33 -10.74
CA ALA A 67 -3.76 29.66 -10.16
C ALA A 67 -2.46 30.10 -9.45
N SER A 68 -1.60 29.15 -9.12
CA SER A 68 -0.28 29.39 -8.49
C SER A 68 0.90 29.26 -9.46
N GLY A 69 0.64 29.04 -10.75
CA GLY A 69 1.64 29.04 -11.81
C GLY A 69 2.15 27.69 -12.27
N ALA A 70 1.69 26.58 -11.68
CA ALA A 70 2.10 25.25 -12.10
C ALA A 70 1.29 24.75 -13.31
N ASP A 71 1.95 24.10 -14.25
CA ASP A 71 1.30 23.34 -15.32
C ASP A 71 0.88 21.96 -14.80
N VAL A 72 -0.36 21.56 -15.09
CA VAL A 72 -0.96 20.32 -14.58
C VAL A 72 -1.22 19.33 -15.70
N TYR A 73 -0.80 18.10 -15.51
CA TYR A 73 -0.91 17.00 -16.46
C TYR A 73 -1.81 15.91 -15.90
N LEU A 74 -2.90 15.57 -16.59
CA LEU A 74 -3.94 14.66 -16.10
C LEU A 74 -3.75 13.26 -16.67
N LEU A 75 -3.49 12.28 -15.80
CA LEU A 75 -3.45 10.86 -16.14
C LEU A 75 -4.84 10.22 -16.12
N HIS A 76 -5.83 10.93 -15.61
CA HIS A 76 -7.18 10.41 -15.35
C HIS A 76 -7.16 9.25 -14.35
N VAL A 77 -8.07 8.27 -14.51
CA VAL A 77 -8.09 7.08 -13.65
C VAL A 77 -6.85 6.23 -13.91
N THR A 78 -6.03 6.09 -12.87
CA THR A 78 -4.78 5.33 -12.90
C THR A 78 -4.38 4.89 -11.49
N THR A 79 -3.36 4.05 -11.38
CA THR A 79 -2.87 3.50 -10.11
C THR A 79 -1.85 4.43 -9.44
N THR A 80 -1.68 4.32 -8.12
CA THR A 80 -0.63 5.03 -7.39
C THR A 80 0.77 4.75 -7.95
N PRO A 81 1.17 3.49 -8.22
CA PRO A 81 2.46 3.22 -8.84
C PRO A 81 2.62 3.79 -10.25
N SER A 82 1.54 3.93 -11.01
CA SER A 82 1.57 4.62 -12.31
C SER A 82 1.95 6.10 -12.17
N VAL A 83 1.37 6.81 -11.19
CA VAL A 83 1.75 8.21 -10.91
C VAL A 83 3.22 8.29 -10.49
N SER A 84 3.65 7.43 -9.58
CA SER A 84 5.05 7.34 -9.12
C SER A 84 6.03 7.07 -10.28
N TYR A 85 5.67 6.16 -11.18
CA TYR A 85 6.46 5.88 -12.38
C TYR A 85 6.58 7.09 -13.29
N VAL A 86 5.46 7.72 -13.64
CA VAL A 86 5.42 8.87 -14.57
C VAL A 86 6.18 10.06 -14.02
N VAL A 87 6.04 10.37 -12.73
CA VAL A 87 6.77 11.49 -12.10
C VAL A 87 8.27 11.38 -12.36
N ARG A 88 8.85 10.23 -12.05
CA ARG A 88 10.31 10.04 -12.12
C ARG A 88 10.85 9.82 -13.53
N THR A 89 10.04 9.28 -14.45
CA THR A 89 10.49 8.95 -15.80
C THR A 89 10.30 10.09 -16.81
N ASP A 90 9.28 10.92 -16.60
CA ASP A 90 8.90 11.98 -17.53
C ASP A 90 9.33 13.38 -17.04
N GLY A 91 10.09 13.45 -15.92
CA GLY A 91 10.69 14.68 -15.43
C GLY A 91 9.65 15.68 -14.87
N PHE A 92 8.68 15.20 -14.10
CA PHE A 92 7.77 16.04 -13.33
C PHE A 92 8.38 16.45 -12.00
N ASP A 93 8.06 17.66 -11.53
CA ASP A 93 8.50 18.13 -10.22
C ASP A 93 7.72 17.46 -9.09
N LEU A 94 6.47 17.08 -9.35
CA LEU A 94 5.54 16.56 -8.37
C LEU A 94 4.48 15.68 -9.01
N GLY A 95 4.06 14.64 -8.28
CA GLY A 95 2.88 13.84 -8.58
C GLY A 95 1.85 13.92 -7.47
N ILE A 96 0.59 13.83 -7.85
CA ILE A 96 -0.52 13.76 -6.90
C ILE A 96 -1.40 12.56 -7.27
N MET A 97 -1.68 11.71 -6.29
CA MET A 97 -2.67 10.64 -6.41
C MET A 97 -3.84 10.90 -5.48
N ILE A 98 -5.04 10.92 -6.04
CA ILE A 98 -6.29 11.10 -5.30
C ILE A 98 -6.91 9.73 -5.06
N SER A 99 -6.76 9.23 -3.85
CA SER A 99 -7.27 7.92 -3.45
C SER A 99 -7.25 7.74 -1.93
N ALA A 100 -8.16 6.93 -1.42
CA ALA A 100 -8.13 6.39 -0.06
C ALA A 100 -7.82 4.89 -0.04
N SER A 101 -7.07 4.37 -1.03
CA SER A 101 -6.62 2.99 -1.11
C SER A 101 -7.77 1.99 -0.88
N HIS A 102 -7.70 1.17 0.15
CA HIS A 102 -8.67 0.12 0.46
C HIS A 102 -9.92 0.58 1.22
N ASN A 103 -10.02 1.87 1.56
CA ASN A 103 -11.17 2.40 2.30
C ASN A 103 -12.45 2.42 1.44
N PRO A 104 -13.64 2.48 2.07
CA PRO A 104 -14.90 2.65 1.37
C PRO A 104 -14.95 3.91 0.50
N TYR A 105 -15.89 3.96 -0.44
CA TYR A 105 -15.99 5.04 -1.43
C TYR A 105 -16.22 6.43 -0.83
N TYR A 106 -16.78 6.52 0.36
CA TYR A 106 -17.08 7.79 1.06
C TYR A 106 -15.88 8.41 1.78
N ASP A 107 -14.75 7.72 1.82
CA ASP A 107 -13.46 8.28 2.20
C ASP A 107 -12.65 8.68 0.96
N ASN A 108 -11.77 9.65 1.10
CA ASN A 108 -10.77 9.96 0.09
C ASN A 108 -9.50 10.52 0.73
N GLY A 109 -8.45 10.70 -0.06
CA GLY A 109 -7.16 11.22 0.38
C GLY A 109 -6.38 11.83 -0.79
N ILE A 110 -5.36 12.59 -0.44
CA ILE A 110 -4.44 13.21 -1.40
C ILE A 110 -3.04 12.75 -1.03
N LYS A 111 -2.47 11.87 -1.85
CA LYS A 111 -1.09 11.40 -1.73
C LYS A 111 -0.20 12.28 -2.62
N VAL A 112 0.80 12.91 -2.03
CA VAL A 112 1.74 13.75 -2.77
C VAL A 112 3.04 12.99 -2.95
N ILE A 113 3.56 12.96 -4.17
CA ILE A 113 4.71 12.17 -4.60
C ILE A 113 5.77 13.12 -5.16
N ASN A 114 6.99 13.06 -4.63
CA ASN A 114 8.09 13.91 -5.07
C ASN A 114 8.67 13.48 -6.43
N ALA A 115 9.60 14.26 -6.98
CA ALA A 115 10.23 14.02 -8.28
C ALA A 115 10.94 12.64 -8.40
N GLN A 116 11.31 12.03 -7.28
CA GLN A 116 11.92 10.70 -7.24
C GLN A 116 10.88 9.56 -7.21
N GLY A 117 9.59 9.89 -7.30
CA GLY A 117 8.50 8.91 -7.24
C GLY A 117 8.24 8.35 -5.85
N LYS A 118 8.61 9.07 -4.79
CA LYS A 118 8.44 8.71 -3.38
C LYS A 118 7.45 9.64 -2.71
N LYS A 119 7.01 9.28 -1.50
CA LYS A 119 6.19 10.18 -0.69
C LYS A 119 6.91 11.52 -0.48
N LEU A 120 6.11 12.59 -0.41
CA LEU A 120 6.60 13.93 -0.14
C LEU A 120 7.34 13.96 1.20
N GLU A 121 8.32 14.84 1.30
CA GLU A 121 9.08 15.09 2.51
C GLU A 121 8.17 15.68 3.61
N ALA A 122 8.28 15.14 4.82
CA ALA A 122 7.42 15.53 5.96
C ALA A 122 7.45 17.04 6.26
N GLU A 123 8.60 17.70 6.04
CA GLU A 123 8.72 19.14 6.22
C GLU A 123 7.85 19.95 5.25
N VAL A 124 7.67 19.46 4.02
CA VAL A 124 6.82 20.12 3.02
C VAL A 124 5.34 19.83 3.32
N GLU A 125 5.02 18.60 3.73
CA GLU A 125 3.66 18.24 4.19
C GLU A 125 3.22 19.13 5.35
N GLU A 126 4.07 19.33 6.36
CA GLU A 126 3.79 20.21 7.51
C GLU A 126 3.48 21.65 7.07
N LYS A 127 4.26 22.19 6.13
CA LYS A 127 4.03 23.54 5.59
C LYS A 127 2.72 23.67 4.81
N VAL A 128 2.33 22.62 4.08
CA VAL A 128 1.02 22.59 3.41
C VAL A 128 -0.10 22.60 4.44
N GLU A 129 0.01 21.82 5.52
CA GLU A 129 -0.97 21.81 6.60
C GLU A 129 -1.05 23.16 7.33
N GLU A 130 0.10 23.80 7.59
CA GLU A 130 0.14 25.15 8.17
C GLU A 130 -0.56 26.18 7.28
N TYR A 131 -0.41 26.08 5.96
CA TYR A 131 -1.11 26.94 5.03
C TYR A 131 -2.63 26.70 5.02
N ILE A 132 -3.05 25.46 5.07
CA ILE A 132 -4.47 25.10 5.18
C ILE A 132 -5.07 25.68 6.46
N ASP A 133 -4.32 25.65 7.56
CA ASP A 133 -4.72 26.20 8.86
C ASP A 133 -4.68 27.73 8.96
N GLY A 134 -4.24 28.42 7.90
CA GLY A 134 -4.11 29.87 7.90
C GLY A 134 -2.94 30.42 8.74
N LYS A 135 -1.98 29.55 9.09
CA LYS A 135 -0.77 29.95 9.83
C LYS A 135 0.32 30.57 8.94
N VAL A 136 0.21 30.37 7.64
CA VAL A 136 1.08 30.96 6.62
C VAL A 136 0.30 32.11 5.97
N GLY A 137 1.00 33.21 5.64
CA GLY A 137 0.41 34.37 4.96
C GLY A 137 -0.15 34.03 3.57
N GLU A 138 -0.81 35.00 2.94
CA GLU A 138 -1.41 34.81 1.63
C GLU A 138 -0.34 34.50 0.57
N ILE A 139 -0.64 33.51 -0.26
CA ILE A 139 0.16 33.17 -1.43
C ILE A 139 -0.34 33.98 -2.63
N PRO A 140 0.55 34.65 -3.38
CA PRO A 140 0.14 35.44 -4.54
C PRO A 140 -0.44 34.57 -5.65
N PHE A 141 -1.42 35.06 -6.38
CA PHE A 141 -1.90 34.44 -7.60
C PHE A 141 -0.95 34.74 -8.78
N ALA A 142 -0.72 33.74 -9.60
CA ALA A 142 -0.03 33.92 -10.87
C ALA A 142 -0.86 34.81 -11.80
N LYS A 143 -0.19 35.59 -12.64
CA LYS A 143 -0.85 36.55 -13.52
C LYS A 143 -0.40 36.32 -14.97
N ARG A 144 -1.31 36.61 -15.90
CA ARG A 144 -1.06 36.61 -17.35
C ARG A 144 -0.44 35.24 -17.80
N GLU A 145 0.68 35.29 -18.50
CA GLU A 145 1.44 34.13 -19.02
C GLU A 145 2.00 33.22 -17.94
N ASN A 146 2.03 33.66 -16.69
CA ASN A 146 2.47 32.84 -15.55
C ASN A 146 1.36 31.94 -14.99
N ILE A 147 0.09 32.13 -15.39
CA ILE A 147 -0.98 31.19 -15.04
C ILE A 147 -0.64 29.83 -15.66
N GLY A 148 -0.80 28.77 -14.87
CA GLY A 148 -0.56 27.41 -15.34
C GLY A 148 -1.63 26.92 -16.32
N LYS A 149 -1.29 25.94 -17.12
CA LYS A 149 -2.21 25.26 -18.05
C LYS A 149 -2.51 23.83 -17.61
N THR A 150 -3.59 23.29 -18.13
CA THR A 150 -3.96 21.87 -17.97
C THR A 150 -3.70 21.13 -19.28
N VAL A 151 -3.12 19.95 -19.18
CA VAL A 151 -2.77 19.08 -20.31
C VAL A 151 -3.36 17.69 -20.06
N ASP A 152 -4.06 17.14 -21.06
CA ASP A 152 -4.41 15.71 -21.05
C ASP A 152 -3.13 14.88 -21.26
N TYR A 153 -2.82 13.99 -20.30
CA TYR A 153 -1.57 13.21 -20.32
C TYR A 153 -1.81 11.70 -20.18
N ALA A 154 -2.90 11.20 -20.77
CA ALA A 154 -3.19 9.76 -20.77
C ALA A 154 -2.04 8.90 -21.33
N ILE A 155 -1.17 9.50 -22.15
CA ILE A 155 0.04 8.83 -22.68
C ILE A 155 1.00 8.38 -21.57
N GLY A 156 1.07 9.11 -20.45
CA GLY A 156 1.89 8.72 -19.30
C GLY A 156 1.43 7.39 -18.70
N ARG A 157 0.13 7.20 -18.54
CA ARG A 157 -0.46 5.91 -18.12
C ARG A 157 -0.12 4.79 -19.11
N ASN A 158 -0.20 5.05 -20.41
CA ASN A 158 0.12 4.05 -21.43
C ASN A 158 1.62 3.67 -21.41
N ARG A 159 2.51 4.60 -21.08
CA ARG A 159 3.94 4.30 -20.86
C ARG A 159 4.14 3.37 -19.67
N TYR A 160 3.44 3.57 -18.57
CA TYR A 160 3.49 2.67 -17.43
C TYR A 160 3.00 1.26 -17.80
N ILE A 161 1.91 1.14 -18.57
CA ILE A 161 1.45 -0.15 -19.09
C ILE A 161 2.56 -0.81 -19.96
N GLY A 162 3.15 -0.06 -20.88
CA GLY A 162 4.25 -0.53 -21.71
C GLY A 162 5.47 -0.96 -20.89
N TYR A 163 5.80 -0.22 -19.84
CA TYR A 163 6.86 -0.57 -18.90
C TYR A 163 6.58 -1.91 -18.19
N LEU A 164 5.38 -2.10 -17.63
CA LEU A 164 5.00 -3.37 -16.98
C LEU A 164 5.12 -4.56 -17.94
N ILE A 165 4.68 -4.39 -19.20
CA ILE A 165 4.82 -5.44 -20.21
C ILE A 165 6.30 -5.72 -20.51
N SER A 166 7.13 -4.68 -20.59
CA SER A 166 8.55 -4.80 -20.95
C SER A 166 9.42 -5.50 -19.91
N ILE A 167 9.02 -5.50 -18.64
CA ILE A 167 9.79 -6.14 -17.56
C ILE A 167 9.42 -7.61 -17.34
N ALA A 168 8.38 -8.11 -17.98
CA ALA A 168 8.03 -9.53 -17.93
C ALA A 168 9.06 -10.36 -18.70
N THR A 169 9.62 -11.38 -18.06
CA THR A 169 10.67 -12.22 -18.64
C THR A 169 10.13 -13.38 -19.47
N ARG A 170 8.85 -13.70 -19.31
CA ARG A 170 8.16 -14.81 -19.96
C ARG A 170 6.79 -14.44 -20.50
N SER A 171 6.35 -15.13 -21.53
CA SER A 171 4.95 -15.12 -21.96
C SER A 171 4.08 -15.88 -20.96
N PHE A 172 2.88 -15.37 -20.71
CA PHE A 172 1.85 -16.00 -19.87
C PHE A 172 0.89 -16.88 -20.68
N LYS A 173 1.27 -17.21 -21.91
CA LYS A 173 0.48 -18.08 -22.80
C LYS A 173 0.04 -19.35 -22.06
N ASP A 174 -1.21 -19.75 -22.29
CA ASP A 174 -1.88 -20.90 -21.70
C ASP A 174 -2.16 -20.81 -20.18
N LYS A 175 -1.82 -19.69 -19.53
CA LYS A 175 -2.17 -19.43 -18.14
C LYS A 175 -3.56 -18.80 -18.02
N ARG A 176 -4.36 -19.37 -17.12
CA ARG A 176 -5.72 -18.91 -16.77
C ARG A 176 -5.63 -18.08 -15.50
N VAL A 177 -5.79 -16.77 -15.63
CA VAL A 177 -5.54 -15.81 -14.54
C VAL A 177 -6.81 -15.07 -14.17
N GLY A 178 -7.21 -15.12 -12.89
CA GLY A 178 -8.26 -14.31 -12.32
C GLY A 178 -7.75 -12.94 -11.88
N LEU A 179 -8.46 -11.87 -12.19
CA LEU A 179 -8.12 -10.51 -11.78
C LEU A 179 -9.32 -9.87 -11.10
N ASP A 180 -9.20 -9.59 -9.81
CA ASP A 180 -10.17 -8.77 -9.06
C ASP A 180 -9.65 -7.33 -9.00
N CYS A 181 -10.29 -6.46 -9.76
CA CYS A 181 -9.89 -5.06 -9.88
C CYS A 181 -10.52 -4.15 -8.81
N SER A 182 -11.21 -4.69 -7.82
CA SER A 182 -11.86 -3.95 -6.71
C SER A 182 -12.78 -2.79 -7.15
N ASN A 183 -13.25 -2.77 -8.40
CA ASN A 183 -13.89 -1.62 -9.05
C ASN A 183 -13.03 -0.33 -8.90
N GLY A 184 -11.73 -0.48 -8.80
CA GLY A 184 -10.74 0.57 -8.58
C GLY A 184 -9.87 0.84 -9.81
N SER A 185 -8.72 1.43 -9.58
CA SER A 185 -7.78 1.89 -10.62
C SER A 185 -7.20 0.76 -11.48
N ALA A 186 -7.08 -0.45 -10.93
CA ALA A 186 -6.61 -1.63 -11.67
C ALA A 186 -7.51 -1.95 -12.87
N SER A 187 -8.79 -1.55 -12.84
CA SER A 187 -9.77 -1.75 -13.93
C SER A 187 -9.28 -1.21 -15.27
N ALA A 188 -8.52 -0.13 -15.26
CA ALA A 188 -8.01 0.51 -16.48
C ALA A 188 -6.70 -0.10 -17.02
N ILE A 189 -6.01 -0.95 -16.25
CA ILE A 189 -4.62 -1.33 -16.50
C ILE A 189 -4.41 -2.85 -16.50
N ALA A 190 -4.85 -3.56 -15.45
CA ALA A 190 -4.41 -4.93 -15.19
C ALA A 190 -4.71 -5.90 -16.35
N LYS A 191 -5.94 -5.90 -16.85
CA LYS A 191 -6.34 -6.76 -17.98
C LYS A 191 -5.46 -6.53 -19.21
N ASN A 192 -5.19 -5.27 -19.54
CA ASN A 192 -4.40 -4.94 -20.73
C ASN A 192 -2.96 -5.47 -20.65
N VAL A 193 -2.36 -5.43 -19.46
CA VAL A 193 -1.01 -5.95 -19.21
C VAL A 193 -1.00 -7.48 -19.35
N PHE A 194 -1.92 -8.19 -18.70
CA PHE A 194 -1.96 -9.65 -18.74
C PHE A 194 -2.34 -10.19 -20.12
N ASP A 195 -3.27 -9.55 -20.82
CA ASP A 195 -3.62 -9.93 -22.20
C ASP A 195 -2.45 -9.74 -23.16
N ALA A 196 -1.73 -8.62 -23.04
CA ALA A 196 -0.54 -8.36 -23.86
C ALA A 196 0.58 -9.39 -23.64
N LEU A 197 0.67 -9.96 -22.44
CA LEU A 197 1.59 -11.04 -22.10
C LEU A 197 1.08 -12.44 -22.49
N GLY A 198 -0.15 -12.53 -23.01
CA GLY A 198 -0.73 -13.74 -23.57
C GLY A 198 -1.53 -14.58 -22.58
N ALA A 199 -1.83 -14.09 -21.37
CA ALA A 199 -2.68 -14.78 -20.42
C ALA A 199 -4.13 -14.87 -20.91
N LYS A 200 -4.83 -15.93 -20.51
CA LYS A 200 -6.29 -16.00 -20.59
C LYS A 200 -6.85 -15.39 -19.31
N THR A 201 -7.28 -14.13 -19.40
CA THR A 201 -7.75 -13.35 -18.26
C THR A 201 -9.23 -13.54 -17.98
N TYR A 202 -9.57 -13.65 -16.71
CA TYR A 202 -10.93 -13.70 -16.17
C TYR A 202 -11.07 -12.58 -15.16
N VAL A 203 -11.75 -11.49 -15.52
CA VAL A 203 -11.78 -10.25 -14.74
C VAL A 203 -13.11 -10.14 -14.02
N ILE A 204 -13.03 -9.79 -12.73
CA ILE A 204 -14.18 -9.50 -11.87
C ILE A 204 -14.02 -8.13 -11.22
N ASN A 205 -15.12 -7.56 -10.75
CA ASN A 205 -15.14 -6.24 -10.09
C ASN A 205 -14.42 -5.17 -10.91
N ASN A 206 -14.81 -5.06 -12.18
CA ASN A 206 -14.13 -4.23 -13.18
C ASN A 206 -15.09 -3.19 -13.82
N GLU A 207 -16.20 -2.88 -13.17
CA GLU A 207 -17.23 -1.95 -13.63
C GLU A 207 -17.45 -0.86 -12.57
N PRO A 208 -16.51 0.10 -12.43
CA PRO A 208 -16.62 1.14 -11.43
C PRO A 208 -17.78 2.09 -11.70
N ASP A 209 -18.62 2.34 -10.69
CA ASP A 209 -19.74 3.29 -10.75
C ASP A 209 -19.50 4.57 -9.92
N GLY A 210 -18.32 4.66 -9.28
CA GLY A 210 -17.94 5.77 -8.42
C GLY A 210 -18.28 5.57 -6.95
N THR A 211 -19.04 4.52 -6.61
CA THR A 211 -19.50 4.21 -5.24
C THR A 211 -19.25 2.77 -4.82
N ASN A 212 -18.82 1.92 -5.74
CA ASN A 212 -18.62 0.48 -5.51
C ASN A 212 -17.15 0.05 -5.32
N ILE A 213 -16.20 0.98 -5.29
CA ILE A 213 -14.78 0.67 -5.04
C ILE A 213 -14.62 -0.04 -3.69
N ASN A 214 -13.84 -1.14 -3.67
CA ASN A 214 -13.57 -1.97 -2.48
C ASN A 214 -14.81 -2.57 -1.79
N ARG A 215 -16.00 -2.45 -2.38
CA ARG A 215 -17.22 -2.96 -1.75
C ARG A 215 -17.32 -4.47 -1.94
N GLU A 216 -17.01 -5.21 -0.86
CA GLU A 216 -17.02 -6.69 -0.84
C GLU A 216 -16.16 -7.31 -1.94
N CYS A 217 -15.04 -6.67 -2.28
CA CYS A 217 -14.13 -7.10 -3.34
C CYS A 217 -12.69 -6.60 -3.10
N GLY A 218 -11.78 -7.08 -3.94
CA GLY A 218 -10.39 -6.69 -3.91
C GLY A 218 -9.58 -7.30 -2.78
N SER A 219 -8.42 -6.73 -2.49
CA SER A 219 -7.42 -7.30 -1.57
C SER A 219 -7.87 -7.43 -0.11
N THR A 220 -8.91 -6.73 0.31
CA THR A 220 -9.47 -6.79 1.67
C THR A 220 -10.68 -7.71 1.80
N HIS A 221 -11.24 -8.20 0.70
CA HIS A 221 -12.40 -9.11 0.62
C HIS A 221 -12.14 -10.19 -0.42
N ILE A 222 -11.25 -11.12 -0.08
CA ILE A 222 -10.67 -12.09 -1.01
C ILE A 222 -11.58 -13.29 -1.29
N GLU A 223 -12.61 -13.51 -0.49
CA GLU A 223 -13.44 -14.73 -0.47
C GLU A 223 -14.12 -14.98 -1.83
N TYR A 224 -14.54 -13.91 -2.50
CA TYR A 224 -15.15 -14.04 -3.81
C TYR A 224 -14.12 -14.52 -4.85
N LEU A 225 -12.90 -13.99 -4.85
CA LEU A 225 -11.83 -14.44 -5.74
C LEU A 225 -11.41 -15.88 -5.45
N GLN A 226 -11.36 -16.30 -4.18
CA GLN A 226 -11.06 -17.69 -3.81
C GLN A 226 -12.04 -18.68 -4.46
N LYS A 227 -13.34 -18.38 -4.31
CA LYS A 227 -14.40 -19.18 -4.96
C LYS A 227 -14.28 -19.12 -6.47
N PHE A 228 -14.05 -17.95 -7.04
CA PHE A 228 -13.95 -17.74 -8.47
C PHE A 228 -12.80 -18.52 -9.12
N VAL A 229 -11.63 -18.57 -8.48
CA VAL A 229 -10.48 -19.37 -8.92
C VAL A 229 -10.83 -20.86 -8.97
N LYS A 230 -11.45 -21.39 -7.90
CA LYS A 230 -11.87 -22.79 -7.83
C LYS A 230 -12.93 -23.16 -8.89
N ASP A 231 -13.99 -22.39 -8.95
CA ASP A 231 -15.13 -22.68 -9.82
C ASP A 231 -14.76 -22.64 -11.30
N ASN A 232 -13.76 -21.83 -11.65
CA ASN A 232 -13.29 -21.67 -13.02
C ASN A 232 -11.99 -22.44 -13.31
N ASN A 233 -11.45 -23.21 -12.38
CA ASN A 233 -10.18 -23.94 -12.50
C ASN A 233 -9.06 -23.03 -13.01
N LEU A 234 -8.87 -21.86 -12.39
CA LEU A 234 -7.81 -20.93 -12.76
C LEU A 234 -6.47 -21.37 -12.17
N ASP A 235 -5.37 -21.01 -12.83
CA ASP A 235 -4.02 -21.30 -12.34
C ASP A 235 -3.65 -20.41 -11.14
N VAL A 236 -4.21 -19.19 -11.10
CA VAL A 236 -3.95 -18.19 -10.06
C VAL A 236 -4.97 -17.09 -10.13
N GLY A 237 -5.24 -16.42 -9.01
CA GLY A 237 -6.02 -15.18 -8.94
C GLY A 237 -5.21 -14.06 -8.28
N PHE A 238 -5.45 -12.81 -8.69
CA PHE A 238 -4.86 -11.62 -8.10
C PHE A 238 -5.94 -10.61 -7.76
N ALA A 239 -5.96 -10.12 -6.53
CA ALA A 239 -6.84 -9.06 -6.06
C ALA A 239 -6.03 -7.82 -5.71
N TYR A 240 -6.47 -6.69 -6.21
CA TYR A 240 -5.88 -5.38 -5.95
C TYR A 240 -6.75 -4.58 -4.97
N ASP A 241 -6.19 -3.55 -4.38
CA ASP A 241 -6.96 -2.54 -3.67
C ASP A 241 -7.32 -1.36 -4.60
N GLY A 242 -8.01 -0.37 -4.08
CA GLY A 242 -8.62 0.68 -4.90
C GLY A 242 -7.66 1.49 -5.77
N ASP A 243 -6.42 1.69 -5.37
CA ASP A 243 -5.37 2.37 -6.15
C ASP A 243 -4.22 1.44 -6.57
N ALA A 244 -4.41 0.13 -6.36
CA ALA A 244 -3.56 -0.96 -6.84
C ALA A 244 -2.08 -0.85 -6.42
N ASP A 245 -1.80 -0.29 -5.24
CA ASP A 245 -0.48 -0.35 -4.64
C ASP A 245 -0.27 -1.65 -3.84
N ARG A 246 -1.34 -2.46 -3.66
CA ARG A 246 -1.35 -3.77 -3.01
C ARG A 246 -1.83 -4.87 -3.94
N CYS A 247 -1.32 -6.08 -3.67
CA CYS A 247 -1.76 -7.32 -4.30
C CYS A 247 -1.86 -8.44 -3.28
N ILE A 248 -2.99 -9.11 -3.23
CA ILE A 248 -3.16 -10.41 -2.58
C ILE A 248 -3.45 -11.44 -3.66
N ALA A 249 -2.80 -12.60 -3.60
CA ALA A 249 -3.03 -13.65 -4.57
C ALA A 249 -3.86 -14.80 -4.00
N VAL A 250 -4.37 -15.62 -4.89
CA VAL A 250 -5.08 -16.87 -4.60
C VAL A 250 -4.46 -17.96 -5.45
N ASP A 251 -4.04 -19.05 -4.83
CA ASP A 251 -3.43 -20.17 -5.54
C ASP A 251 -4.48 -21.05 -6.26
N GLU A 252 -4.02 -22.04 -7.02
CA GLU A 252 -4.84 -22.97 -7.80
C GLU A 252 -5.84 -23.75 -6.96
N ASN A 253 -5.63 -23.85 -5.64
CA ASN A 253 -6.50 -24.53 -4.70
C ASN A 253 -7.53 -23.58 -4.07
N GLY A 254 -7.48 -22.26 -4.43
CA GLY A 254 -8.31 -21.22 -3.84
C GLY A 254 -7.84 -20.78 -2.45
N GLU A 255 -6.59 -21.07 -2.09
CA GLU A 255 -6.01 -20.64 -0.81
C GLU A 255 -5.39 -19.24 -0.95
N VAL A 256 -5.54 -18.44 0.11
CA VAL A 256 -5.00 -17.07 0.15
C VAL A 256 -3.47 -17.10 0.19
N VAL A 257 -2.87 -16.24 -0.62
CA VAL A 257 -1.43 -15.97 -0.69
C VAL A 257 -1.25 -14.48 -0.37
N ASP A 258 -1.10 -14.18 0.91
CA ASP A 258 -0.96 -12.81 1.43
C ASP A 258 0.45 -12.24 1.18
N GLY A 259 0.70 -11.02 1.64
CA GLY A 259 2.00 -10.36 1.45
C GLY A 259 3.18 -11.13 2.02
N ASP A 260 3.01 -11.85 3.13
CA ASP A 260 4.08 -12.67 3.71
C ASP A 260 4.40 -13.88 2.82
N ASN A 261 3.37 -14.53 2.27
CA ASN A 261 3.53 -15.60 1.29
C ASN A 261 4.22 -15.10 0.01
N ILE A 262 3.83 -13.90 -0.46
CA ILE A 262 4.41 -13.28 -1.66
C ILE A 262 5.89 -12.95 -1.44
N LEU A 263 6.23 -12.35 -0.29
CA LEU A 263 7.62 -12.08 0.09
C LEU A 263 8.45 -13.36 0.13
N TYR A 264 7.90 -14.45 0.68
CA TYR A 264 8.57 -15.74 0.70
C TYR A 264 8.80 -16.29 -0.72
N VAL A 265 7.74 -16.40 -1.52
CA VAL A 265 7.83 -16.98 -2.88
C VAL A 265 8.78 -16.18 -3.75
N CYS A 266 8.63 -14.85 -3.78
CA CYS A 266 9.48 -13.97 -4.59
C CYS A 266 10.92 -13.94 -4.05
N GLY A 267 11.11 -13.91 -2.73
CA GLY A 267 12.42 -13.90 -2.10
C GLY A 267 13.22 -15.17 -2.37
N VAL A 268 12.60 -16.35 -2.24
CA VAL A 268 13.23 -17.63 -2.55
C VAL A 268 13.60 -17.69 -4.04
N TYR A 269 12.67 -17.29 -4.92
CA TYR A 269 12.93 -17.23 -6.34
C TYR A 269 14.12 -16.31 -6.66
N MET A 270 14.10 -15.05 -6.15
CA MET A 270 15.14 -14.08 -6.39
C MET A 270 16.51 -14.52 -5.85
N LYS A 271 16.54 -15.16 -4.67
CA LYS A 271 17.77 -15.73 -4.11
C LYS A 271 18.37 -16.80 -5.01
N HIS A 272 17.57 -17.77 -5.45
CA HIS A 272 18.03 -18.87 -6.30
C HIS A 272 18.56 -18.36 -7.66
N HIS A 273 18.13 -17.18 -8.10
CA HIS A 273 18.57 -16.56 -9.35
C HIS A 273 19.63 -15.46 -9.14
N GLY A 274 20.15 -15.29 -7.92
CA GLY A 274 21.16 -14.27 -7.61
C GLY A 274 20.65 -12.83 -7.75
N GLN A 275 19.36 -12.62 -7.58
CA GLN A 275 18.68 -11.33 -7.74
C GLN A 275 18.32 -10.66 -6.41
N LEU A 276 18.44 -11.38 -5.27
CA LEU A 276 18.13 -10.88 -3.96
C LEU A 276 19.37 -10.21 -3.36
N GLU A 277 19.41 -8.88 -3.36
CA GLU A 277 20.53 -8.12 -2.80
C GLU A 277 20.72 -8.41 -1.32
N ASN A 278 21.97 -8.68 -0.92
CA ASN A 278 22.37 -9.03 0.45
C ASN A 278 21.65 -10.27 1.04
N ASP A 279 20.97 -11.07 0.22
CA ASP A 279 20.09 -12.16 0.64
C ASP A 279 19.07 -11.73 1.71
N THR A 280 18.57 -10.50 1.61
CA THR A 280 17.77 -9.87 2.67
C THR A 280 16.42 -9.38 2.15
N ILE A 281 15.35 -9.64 2.94
CA ILE A 281 14.00 -9.12 2.75
C ILE A 281 13.67 -8.17 3.89
N VAL A 282 13.05 -7.02 3.57
CA VAL A 282 12.57 -6.08 4.57
C VAL A 282 11.08 -6.31 4.84
N THR A 283 10.72 -6.49 6.11
CA THR A 283 9.34 -6.74 6.55
C THR A 283 8.95 -5.76 7.66
N THR A 284 7.74 -5.87 8.16
CA THR A 284 7.33 -5.15 9.38
C THR A 284 7.20 -6.10 10.57
N VAL A 285 7.11 -5.54 11.77
CA VAL A 285 6.85 -6.32 12.99
C VAL A 285 5.52 -7.08 12.96
N MET A 286 4.66 -6.83 11.97
CA MET A 286 3.37 -7.52 11.82
C MET A 286 3.45 -8.78 10.96
N SER A 287 4.54 -9.00 10.22
CA SER A 287 4.72 -10.24 9.44
C SER A 287 4.70 -11.47 10.33
N ASN A 288 4.07 -12.53 9.85
CA ASN A 288 3.83 -13.76 10.60
C ASN A 288 5.14 -14.43 11.02
N ILE A 289 5.21 -15.00 12.23
CA ILE A 289 6.38 -15.73 12.73
C ILE A 289 6.76 -16.89 11.80
N GLY A 290 5.79 -17.46 11.10
CA GLY A 290 6.01 -18.51 10.12
C GLY A 290 6.86 -18.06 8.93
N LEU A 291 6.72 -16.80 8.50
CA LEU A 291 7.58 -16.24 7.45
C LEU A 291 9.05 -16.29 7.89
N TYR A 292 9.36 -15.80 9.08
CA TYR A 292 10.74 -15.77 9.57
C TYR A 292 11.36 -17.17 9.67
N LYS A 293 10.59 -18.14 10.19
CA LYS A 293 11.04 -19.54 10.25
C LYS A 293 11.27 -20.16 8.87
N ALA A 294 10.46 -19.80 7.89
CA ALA A 294 10.63 -20.25 6.53
C ALA A 294 11.85 -19.61 5.86
N LEU A 295 12.06 -18.31 6.07
CA LEU A 295 13.22 -17.59 5.56
C LEU A 295 14.52 -18.10 6.16
N ASP A 296 14.56 -18.41 7.47
CA ASP A 296 15.71 -19.00 8.14
C ASP A 296 16.13 -20.35 7.48
N LYS A 297 15.15 -21.19 7.13
CA LYS A 297 15.41 -22.46 6.44
C LYS A 297 15.99 -22.28 5.04
N GLU A 298 15.61 -21.23 4.35
CA GLU A 298 16.12 -20.88 3.03
C GLU A 298 17.44 -20.07 3.12
N GLY A 299 17.92 -19.75 4.32
CA GLY A 299 19.09 -18.92 4.54
C GLY A 299 18.92 -17.48 4.05
N ILE A 300 17.68 -16.99 4.03
CA ILE A 300 17.33 -15.60 3.70
C ILE A 300 17.29 -14.78 4.99
N LYS A 301 18.04 -13.70 5.00
CA LYS A 301 18.04 -12.71 6.09
C LYS A 301 16.78 -11.83 6.00
N TYR A 302 16.42 -11.22 7.12
CA TYR A 302 15.31 -10.29 7.14
C TYR A 302 15.54 -9.15 8.13
N GLU A 303 15.01 -7.99 7.78
CA GLU A 303 14.93 -6.83 8.66
C GLU A 303 13.48 -6.52 8.99
N LYS A 304 13.22 -6.13 10.24
CA LYS A 304 11.88 -5.83 10.76
C LYS A 304 11.78 -4.33 11.05
N THR A 305 10.87 -3.67 10.37
CA THR A 305 10.58 -2.25 10.62
C THR A 305 9.32 -2.07 11.46
N ALA A 306 9.06 -0.85 11.88
CA ALA A 306 7.73 -0.45 12.34
C ALA A 306 6.70 -0.63 11.20
N VAL A 307 5.42 -0.70 11.55
CA VAL A 307 4.31 -0.83 10.61
C VAL A 307 4.17 0.44 9.78
N GLY A 308 4.12 0.30 8.49
CA GLY A 308 3.95 1.37 7.51
C GLY A 308 4.98 1.25 6.37
N ASP A 309 4.50 1.35 5.16
CA ASP A 309 5.28 1.26 3.92
C ASP A 309 6.45 2.25 3.87
N LYS A 310 6.31 3.42 4.50
CA LYS A 310 7.37 4.41 4.66
C LYS A 310 8.62 3.81 5.32
N TYR A 311 8.45 3.09 6.44
CA TYR A 311 9.57 2.51 7.18
C TYR A 311 10.24 1.37 6.41
N VAL A 312 9.45 0.57 5.69
CA VAL A 312 9.97 -0.47 4.80
C VAL A 312 10.81 0.16 3.69
N CYS A 313 10.27 1.16 3.00
CA CYS A 313 10.96 1.87 1.92
C CYS A 313 12.25 2.55 2.39
N GLU A 314 12.22 3.25 3.53
CA GLU A 314 13.39 3.92 4.12
C GLU A 314 14.49 2.90 4.45
N ASN A 315 14.14 1.79 5.09
CA ASN A 315 15.10 0.73 5.42
C ASN A 315 15.73 0.13 4.15
N MET A 316 14.90 -0.21 3.15
CA MET A 316 15.39 -0.74 1.88
C MET A 316 16.39 0.19 1.20
N MET A 317 16.13 1.51 1.21
CA MET A 317 17.03 2.51 0.62
C MET A 317 18.33 2.66 1.39
N GLN A 318 18.25 2.71 2.71
CA GLN A 318 19.45 2.92 3.57
C GLN A 318 20.40 1.75 3.50
N ASN A 319 19.88 0.53 3.38
CA ASN A 319 20.65 -0.71 3.44
C ASN A 319 20.84 -1.39 2.07
N GLY A 320 20.29 -0.82 1.00
CA GLY A 320 20.45 -1.34 -0.37
C GLY A 320 19.69 -2.66 -0.62
N HIS A 321 18.54 -2.86 0.05
CA HIS A 321 17.72 -4.04 -0.16
C HIS A 321 16.75 -3.86 -1.33
N CYS A 322 16.50 -4.95 -2.07
CA CYS A 322 15.71 -4.88 -3.30
C CYS A 322 14.29 -5.45 -3.19
N LEU A 323 13.96 -6.14 -2.10
CA LEU A 323 12.63 -6.70 -1.84
C LEU A 323 12.21 -6.38 -0.41
N GLY A 324 11.02 -5.83 -0.27
CA GLY A 324 10.40 -5.59 1.03
C GLY A 324 8.90 -5.40 0.91
N GLY A 325 8.21 -5.45 2.04
CA GLY A 325 6.77 -5.26 2.03
C GLY A 325 6.07 -5.60 3.34
N GLU A 326 4.77 -5.65 3.26
CA GLU A 326 3.86 -5.89 4.38
C GLU A 326 2.90 -7.04 4.09
N GLN A 327 2.42 -7.70 5.14
CA GLN A 327 1.40 -8.75 5.05
C GLN A 327 0.16 -8.31 4.26
N SER A 328 -0.18 -7.02 4.29
CA SER A 328 -1.29 -6.42 3.55
C SER A 328 -1.17 -6.50 2.03
N GLY A 329 -0.04 -6.97 1.50
CA GLY A 329 0.23 -7.07 0.06
C GLY A 329 0.89 -5.84 -0.57
N HIS A 330 1.30 -4.85 0.21
CA HIS A 330 2.11 -3.74 -0.27
C HIS A 330 3.56 -4.19 -0.41
N ILE A 331 3.95 -4.59 -1.63
CA ILE A 331 5.26 -5.19 -1.93
C ILE A 331 6.06 -4.25 -2.83
N ILE A 332 7.30 -4.00 -2.45
CA ILE A 332 8.23 -3.12 -3.14
C ILE A 332 9.36 -3.95 -3.77
N PHE A 333 9.50 -3.85 -5.07
CA PHE A 333 10.65 -4.35 -5.83
C PHE A 333 11.48 -3.14 -6.25
N SER A 334 12.48 -2.73 -5.47
CA SER A 334 13.16 -1.43 -5.63
C SER A 334 13.91 -1.27 -6.97
N LYS A 335 14.24 -2.37 -7.64
CA LYS A 335 14.81 -2.34 -9.01
C LYS A 335 13.80 -1.88 -10.07
N HIS A 336 12.52 -1.92 -9.76
CA HIS A 336 11.43 -1.63 -10.70
C HIS A 336 10.55 -0.46 -10.27
N ALA A 337 10.28 -0.32 -8.97
CA ALA A 337 9.35 0.67 -8.42
C ALA A 337 9.90 1.28 -7.12
N THR A 338 9.48 2.50 -6.80
CA THR A 338 9.85 3.23 -5.58
C THR A 338 8.77 3.17 -4.50
N THR A 339 7.68 2.49 -4.79
CA THR A 339 6.55 2.23 -3.88
C THR A 339 6.00 0.83 -4.15
N GLY A 340 5.05 0.36 -3.35
CA GLY A 340 4.31 -0.85 -3.65
C GLY A 340 3.58 -0.75 -4.98
N ASP A 341 3.57 -1.86 -5.70
CA ASP A 341 2.92 -1.95 -7.01
C ASP A 341 2.27 -3.32 -7.14
N GLY A 342 0.93 -3.34 -7.03
CA GLY A 342 0.18 -4.59 -7.03
C GLY A 342 0.24 -5.32 -8.36
N ILE A 343 0.21 -4.60 -9.48
CA ILE A 343 0.27 -5.24 -10.81
C ILE A 343 1.69 -5.78 -11.05
N LEU A 344 2.73 -5.02 -10.76
CA LEU A 344 4.11 -5.50 -10.80
C LEU A 344 4.30 -6.74 -9.92
N THR A 345 3.74 -6.74 -8.71
CA THR A 345 3.79 -7.87 -7.78
C THR A 345 3.18 -9.12 -8.40
N SER A 346 2.01 -9.00 -9.03
CA SER A 346 1.37 -10.12 -9.72
C SER A 346 2.21 -10.65 -10.89
N LEU A 347 2.90 -9.78 -11.62
CA LEU A 347 3.85 -10.19 -12.67
C LEU A 347 5.05 -10.94 -12.10
N LYS A 348 5.59 -10.52 -10.96
CA LYS A 348 6.71 -11.20 -10.30
C LYS A 348 6.33 -12.58 -9.74
N ILE A 349 5.11 -12.73 -9.25
CA ILE A 349 4.56 -14.05 -8.87
C ILE A 349 4.45 -14.95 -10.12
N MET A 350 3.90 -14.46 -11.22
CA MET A 350 3.85 -15.19 -12.49
C MET A 350 5.24 -15.61 -12.98
N GLU A 351 6.22 -14.71 -12.87
CA GLU A 351 7.62 -15.02 -13.21
C GLU A 351 8.15 -16.18 -12.38
N ALA A 352 7.96 -16.15 -11.05
CA ALA A 352 8.38 -17.23 -10.16
C ALA A 352 7.69 -18.57 -10.49
N MET A 353 6.40 -18.54 -10.81
CA MET A 353 5.64 -19.75 -11.20
C MET A 353 6.16 -20.34 -12.52
N LEU A 354 6.37 -19.50 -13.52
CA LEU A 354 6.76 -19.95 -14.87
C LEU A 354 8.20 -20.42 -14.95
N GLU A 355 9.12 -19.71 -14.30
CA GLU A 355 10.54 -20.09 -14.28
C GLU A 355 10.76 -21.40 -13.54
N ASN A 356 10.08 -21.60 -12.41
CA ASN A 356 10.14 -22.86 -11.66
C ASN A 356 9.24 -23.95 -12.25
N LYS A 357 8.44 -23.66 -13.27
CA LYS A 357 7.45 -24.60 -13.83
C LYS A 357 6.57 -25.24 -12.75
N ASN A 358 6.10 -24.42 -11.82
CA ASN A 358 5.41 -24.89 -10.64
C ASN A 358 4.15 -24.07 -10.35
N THR A 359 3.25 -24.61 -9.54
CA THR A 359 2.05 -23.88 -9.10
C THR A 359 2.38 -23.00 -7.90
N LEU A 360 1.55 -21.98 -7.67
CA LEU A 360 1.74 -21.06 -6.56
C LEU A 360 1.60 -21.75 -5.20
N GLY A 361 0.64 -22.66 -5.08
CA GLY A 361 0.47 -23.48 -3.88
C GLY A 361 1.70 -24.33 -3.54
N ASN A 362 2.35 -24.93 -4.55
CA ASN A 362 3.59 -25.67 -4.35
C ASN A 362 4.78 -24.77 -3.98
N LEU A 363 4.88 -23.58 -4.57
CA LEU A 363 5.99 -22.65 -4.26
C LEU A 363 5.97 -22.19 -2.80
N ARG A 364 4.78 -22.05 -2.20
CA ARG A 364 4.64 -21.62 -0.80
C ARG A 364 4.49 -22.74 0.23
N LYS A 365 4.48 -24.00 -0.17
CA LYS A 365 4.16 -25.15 0.71
C LYS A 365 5.02 -25.27 1.97
N ASN A 366 6.24 -24.75 1.95
CA ASN A 366 7.16 -24.78 3.09
C ASN A 366 6.92 -23.61 4.08
N LEU A 367 6.08 -22.66 3.74
CA LEU A 367 5.69 -21.58 4.62
C LEU A 367 4.43 -21.99 5.41
N LYS A 368 4.59 -22.24 6.70
CA LYS A 368 3.48 -22.46 7.62
C LYS A 368 3.07 -21.11 8.24
N ILE A 369 1.86 -20.65 7.97
CA ILE A 369 1.28 -19.49 8.64
C ILE A 369 0.77 -19.93 10.02
N TYR A 370 1.19 -19.22 11.06
CA TYR A 370 0.74 -19.46 12.43
C TYR A 370 -0.57 -18.70 12.68
N PRO A 371 -1.54 -19.29 13.38
CA PRO A 371 -2.71 -18.59 13.87
C PRO A 371 -2.34 -17.28 14.57
N GLN A 372 -3.11 -16.25 14.34
CA GLN A 372 -2.89 -14.89 14.90
C GLN A 372 -4.19 -14.33 15.44
N LEU A 373 -4.15 -13.80 16.65
CA LEU A 373 -5.28 -13.06 17.23
C LEU A 373 -4.82 -11.65 17.61
N LEU A 374 -5.51 -10.65 17.06
CA LEU A 374 -5.29 -9.23 17.33
C LEU A 374 -6.51 -8.64 18.03
N VAL A 375 -6.31 -8.04 19.19
CA VAL A 375 -7.35 -7.34 19.93
C VAL A 375 -6.95 -5.88 20.18
N ASN A 376 -7.86 -4.97 19.87
CA ASN A 376 -7.71 -3.54 20.15
C ASN A 376 -8.38 -3.20 21.47
N VAL A 377 -7.60 -2.74 22.46
CA VAL A 377 -8.09 -2.39 23.78
C VAL A 377 -8.10 -0.87 23.93
N LYS A 378 -9.27 -0.27 24.12
CA LYS A 378 -9.39 1.17 24.40
C LYS A 378 -8.86 1.48 25.80
N VAL A 379 -8.03 2.52 25.90
CA VAL A 379 -7.39 2.92 27.16
C VAL A 379 -7.46 4.45 27.32
N LYS A 380 -7.40 4.94 28.56
CA LYS A 380 -7.39 6.38 28.86
C LYS A 380 -6.04 7.02 28.50
N ASP A 381 -4.95 6.39 28.90
CA ASP A 381 -3.58 6.80 28.60
C ASP A 381 -2.77 5.60 28.11
N LYS A 382 -2.35 5.67 26.85
CA LYS A 382 -1.53 4.61 26.20
C LYS A 382 -0.15 4.49 26.84
N ASN A 383 0.45 5.61 27.25
CA ASN A 383 1.80 5.63 27.79
C ASN A 383 1.82 5.04 29.21
N GLU A 384 0.82 5.36 30.03
CA GLU A 384 0.68 4.78 31.35
C GLU A 384 0.56 3.25 31.28
N VAL A 385 -0.29 2.75 30.38
CA VAL A 385 -0.47 1.31 30.17
C VAL A 385 0.79 0.63 29.70
N MET A 386 1.46 1.17 28.67
CA MET A 386 2.67 0.56 28.11
C MET A 386 3.88 0.60 29.04
N ASN A 387 3.93 1.56 29.96
CA ASN A 387 5.01 1.67 30.96
C ASN A 387 4.67 0.96 32.31
N ASN A 388 3.53 0.28 32.40
CA ASN A 388 3.14 -0.40 33.62
C ASN A 388 4.02 -1.64 33.88
N ALA A 389 4.64 -1.70 35.04
CA ALA A 389 5.59 -2.75 35.39
C ALA A 389 4.97 -4.16 35.44
N GLU A 390 3.71 -4.26 35.92
CA GLU A 390 3.02 -5.57 36.00
C GLU A 390 2.63 -6.08 34.60
N LEU A 391 2.25 -5.19 33.67
CA LEU A 391 1.98 -5.55 32.28
C LEU A 391 3.26 -6.03 31.59
N ASN A 392 4.38 -5.35 31.82
CA ASN A 392 5.66 -5.73 31.25
C ASN A 392 6.12 -7.11 31.79
N GLN A 393 6.01 -7.35 33.09
CA GLN A 393 6.30 -8.68 33.67
C GLN A 393 5.42 -9.78 33.10
N LEU A 394 4.12 -9.52 32.91
CA LEU A 394 3.21 -10.46 32.30
C LEU A 394 3.60 -10.73 30.84
N SER A 395 3.97 -9.68 30.11
CA SER A 395 4.40 -9.80 28.69
C SER A 395 5.65 -10.63 28.54
N ASP A 396 6.63 -10.44 29.43
CA ASP A 396 7.87 -11.22 29.44
C ASP A 396 7.56 -12.69 29.72
N LYS A 397 6.72 -12.97 30.74
CA LYS A 397 6.28 -14.31 31.07
C LYS A 397 5.56 -15.00 29.92
N VAL A 398 4.63 -14.31 29.27
CA VAL A 398 3.91 -14.86 28.09
C VAL A 398 4.89 -15.14 26.95
N SER A 399 5.86 -14.26 26.72
CA SER A 399 6.88 -14.45 25.69
C SER A 399 7.78 -15.66 25.98
N GLU A 400 8.14 -15.87 27.25
CA GLU A 400 8.90 -17.05 27.69
C GLU A 400 8.09 -18.34 27.49
N GLU A 401 6.80 -18.35 27.89
CA GLU A 401 5.91 -19.50 27.73
C GLU A 401 5.65 -19.85 26.26
N LEU A 402 5.54 -18.85 25.37
CA LEU A 402 5.39 -19.05 23.92
C LEU A 402 6.69 -19.55 23.26
N GLY A 403 7.85 -19.14 23.78
CA GLY A 403 9.17 -19.52 23.30
C GLY A 403 9.30 -19.37 21.78
N ASN A 404 9.79 -20.41 21.10
CA ASN A 404 9.92 -20.44 19.64
C ASN A 404 8.61 -20.79 18.91
N GLN A 405 7.54 -21.11 19.62
CA GLN A 405 6.27 -21.58 19.02
C GLN A 405 5.23 -20.47 18.89
N GLY A 406 5.57 -19.26 19.31
CA GLY A 406 4.68 -18.13 19.19
C GLY A 406 5.38 -16.81 19.54
N ARG A 407 4.61 -15.74 19.55
CA ARG A 407 5.05 -14.42 20.05
C ARG A 407 3.89 -13.57 20.53
N LEU A 408 4.21 -12.68 21.45
CA LEU A 408 3.34 -11.58 21.86
C LEU A 408 3.88 -10.26 21.29
N LEU A 409 3.01 -9.44 20.73
CA LEU A 409 3.32 -8.08 20.30
C LEU A 409 2.31 -7.10 20.92
N LEU A 410 2.82 -6.17 21.72
CA LEU A 410 2.06 -5.04 22.27
C LEU A 410 2.50 -3.77 21.56
N ARG A 411 1.55 -2.97 21.08
CA ARG A 411 1.86 -1.66 20.51
C ARG A 411 0.75 -0.65 20.70
N GLN A 412 1.12 0.61 20.81
CA GLN A 412 0.17 1.72 20.82
C GLN A 412 -0.36 1.96 19.39
N SER A 413 -1.63 2.36 19.28
CA SER A 413 -2.13 2.96 18.06
C SER A 413 -1.54 4.37 17.89
N GLY A 414 -1.11 4.72 16.67
CA GLY A 414 -0.62 6.07 16.37
C GLY A 414 -1.71 7.13 16.52
N THR A 415 -2.93 6.81 16.07
CA THR A 415 -4.03 7.78 15.91
C THR A 415 -5.15 7.65 16.91
N GLU A 416 -5.33 6.49 17.54
CA GLU A 416 -6.47 6.21 18.42
C GLU A 416 -6.02 5.96 19.86
N PRO A 417 -6.87 6.21 20.88
CA PRO A 417 -6.58 5.94 22.28
C PRO A 417 -6.74 4.44 22.60
N LEU A 418 -5.89 3.61 21.98
CA LEU A 418 -5.92 2.16 22.18
C LEU A 418 -4.54 1.53 22.15
N VAL A 419 -4.42 0.40 22.82
CA VAL A 419 -3.30 -0.53 22.78
C VAL A 419 -3.73 -1.76 21.96
N ARG A 420 -2.88 -2.21 21.08
CA ARG A 420 -3.07 -3.40 20.26
C ARG A 420 -2.31 -4.55 20.87
N VAL A 421 -3.03 -5.64 21.15
CA VAL A 421 -2.50 -6.89 21.68
C VAL A 421 -2.58 -7.93 20.58
N MET A 422 -1.45 -8.45 20.14
CA MET A 422 -1.38 -9.49 19.11
C MET A 422 -0.60 -10.68 19.67
N VAL A 423 -1.18 -11.87 19.53
CA VAL A 423 -0.50 -13.14 19.80
C VAL A 423 -0.54 -14.00 18.56
N GLU A 424 0.60 -14.59 18.21
CA GLU A 424 0.72 -15.68 17.26
C GLU A 424 1.16 -16.93 18.01
N ALA A 425 0.55 -18.07 17.69
CA ALA A 425 0.87 -19.35 18.33
C ALA A 425 0.51 -20.54 17.42
N GLU A 426 0.78 -21.75 17.87
CA GLU A 426 0.52 -22.97 17.09
C GLU A 426 -0.97 -23.23 16.86
N THR A 427 -1.85 -22.77 17.76
CA THR A 427 -3.29 -22.94 17.65
C THR A 427 -4.05 -21.68 18.07
N ASP A 428 -5.28 -21.54 17.58
CA ASP A 428 -6.17 -20.42 17.94
C ASP A 428 -6.49 -20.38 19.44
N GLU A 429 -6.59 -21.55 20.09
CA GLU A 429 -6.85 -21.66 21.53
C GLU A 429 -5.70 -21.07 22.35
N ILE A 430 -4.44 -21.31 21.94
CA ILE A 430 -3.26 -20.75 22.58
C ILE A 430 -3.23 -19.23 22.36
N CYS A 431 -3.50 -18.76 21.15
CA CYS A 431 -3.61 -17.33 20.85
C CYS A 431 -4.63 -16.67 21.77
N LYS A 432 -5.83 -17.23 21.85
CA LYS A 432 -6.92 -16.70 22.66
C LYS A 432 -6.55 -16.65 24.14
N LYS A 433 -5.98 -17.74 24.68
CA LYS A 433 -5.55 -17.82 26.09
C LYS A 433 -4.67 -16.63 26.48
N TYR A 434 -3.62 -16.39 25.69
CA TYR A 434 -2.65 -15.36 26.03
C TYR A 434 -3.14 -13.94 25.71
N VAL A 435 -3.94 -13.76 24.64
CA VAL A 435 -4.58 -12.48 24.38
C VAL A 435 -5.51 -12.08 25.51
N ASP A 436 -6.38 -13.01 25.97
CA ASP A 436 -7.32 -12.75 27.06
C ASP A 436 -6.56 -12.38 28.35
N MET A 437 -5.48 -13.08 28.70
CA MET A 437 -4.65 -12.75 29.88
C MET A 437 -4.10 -11.30 29.83
N VAL A 438 -3.58 -10.89 28.67
CA VAL A 438 -2.98 -9.56 28.50
C VAL A 438 -4.05 -8.48 28.45
N VAL A 439 -5.15 -8.73 27.73
CA VAL A 439 -6.31 -7.80 27.65
C VAL A 439 -6.94 -7.58 29.03
N ASP A 440 -7.13 -8.63 29.81
CA ASP A 440 -7.65 -8.51 31.19
C ASP A 440 -6.74 -7.65 32.06
N LYS A 441 -5.41 -7.82 31.95
CA LYS A 441 -4.44 -6.99 32.67
C LYS A 441 -4.53 -5.52 32.26
N ILE A 442 -4.60 -5.24 30.96
CA ILE A 442 -4.76 -3.87 30.45
C ILE A 442 -6.04 -3.24 30.98
N ASN A 443 -7.15 -3.98 30.98
CA ASN A 443 -8.44 -3.50 31.49
C ASN A 443 -8.40 -3.23 32.98
N GLN A 444 -7.61 -3.97 33.80
CA GLN A 444 -7.40 -3.71 35.22
C GLN A 444 -6.62 -2.41 35.48
N ILE A 445 -5.59 -2.15 34.65
CA ILE A 445 -4.74 -0.96 34.77
C ILE A 445 -5.49 0.30 34.30
N SER A 446 -6.37 0.19 33.31
CA SER A 446 -7.08 1.32 32.69
C SER A 446 -8.34 1.75 33.40
N LYS A 447 -8.76 1.06 34.47
CA LYS A 447 -9.90 1.43 35.33
C LYS A 447 -9.56 2.62 36.22
#